data_8f4c55cd10457c0d7ed39c9e0df2fc07
#
_entry.id   8f4c55cd10457c0d7ed39c9e0df2fc07
#
_cell.length_a   1.000
_cell.length_b   1.000
_cell.length_c   1.000
_cell.angle_alpha   90.00
_cell.angle_beta   90.00
_cell.angle_gamma   90.00
#
_symmetry.space_group_name_H-M   'P 1'
#
loop_
_entity.id
_entity.type
_entity.pdbx_description
1 polymer ?
#
loop_
_entity_poly.entity_id
_entity_poly.type
_entity_poly.pdbx_seq_one_letter_code
_entity_poly.pdbx_strand_id
1 'polypeptide(L)'
;MTTEIVAFDLETTGLSPLKGHRVIEIGAVRITNDQPGEVFHSLIDAGRPLLKRAFRINGINDAMLRGGPSPGEAFRDFRNFCGNATLVAHNAPFDKLFLQYEYSRFGWGLRNRVVCTLQMSRQRLPDLPNYRLETVGKHLLGETALENRKTHRALDDARLTPHQA
;
A
#
# COMPACT_ATOMS: atom_id res chain seq x y z
N MET A 1 -23.31 -2.59 -12.87
CA MET A 1 -22.18 -1.65 -12.75
C MET A 1 -20.95 -2.47 -12.35
N THR A 2 -19.85 -2.35 -13.08
CA THR A 2 -18.60 -3.05 -12.75
C THR A 2 -17.99 -2.37 -11.53
N THR A 3 -17.80 -3.11 -10.44
CA THR A 3 -17.09 -2.59 -9.27
C THR A 3 -15.60 -2.76 -9.52
N GLU A 4 -14.86 -1.67 -9.56
CA GLU A 4 -13.42 -1.66 -9.76
C GLU A 4 -12.76 -1.01 -8.55
N ILE A 5 -11.88 -1.77 -7.90
CA ILE A 5 -11.08 -1.29 -6.78
C ILE A 5 -9.60 -1.55 -7.06
N VAL A 6 -8.74 -0.74 -6.44
CA VAL A 6 -7.30 -0.97 -6.38
C VAL A 6 -6.90 -1.07 -4.91
N ALA A 7 -6.56 -2.27 -4.49
CA ALA A 7 -5.93 -2.48 -3.20
C ALA A 7 -4.47 -2.10 -3.29
N PHE A 8 -3.97 -1.31 -2.33
CA PHE A 8 -2.59 -0.83 -2.36
C PHE A 8 -2.00 -0.73 -0.96
N ASP A 9 -0.69 -0.72 -0.92
CA ASP A 9 0.12 -0.51 0.26
C ASP A 9 1.40 0.24 -0.11
N LEU A 10 1.95 1.01 0.84
CA LEU A 10 3.15 1.83 0.67
C LEU A 10 4.19 1.47 1.73
N GLU A 11 5.43 1.25 1.30
CA GLU A 11 6.57 1.26 2.22
C GLU A 11 7.26 2.62 2.20
N THR A 12 7.69 3.07 3.36
CA THR A 12 8.20 4.43 3.56
C THR A 12 9.50 4.47 4.34
N THR A 13 10.22 5.58 4.24
CA THR A 13 11.44 5.82 5.05
C THR A 13 11.14 6.15 6.51
N GLY A 14 9.87 6.33 6.88
CA GLY A 14 9.44 6.65 8.25
C GLY A 14 7.97 7.00 8.34
N LEU A 15 7.52 7.51 9.47
CA LEU A 15 6.11 7.54 9.86
C LEU A 15 5.32 8.78 9.39
N SER A 16 5.98 9.82 8.88
CA SER A 16 5.28 11.05 8.53
C SER A 16 5.95 11.80 7.37
N PRO A 17 5.22 12.10 6.30
CA PRO A 17 5.74 12.89 5.19
C PRO A 17 6.04 14.34 5.61
N LEU A 18 5.37 14.87 6.66
CA LEU A 18 5.64 16.19 7.23
C LEU A 18 7.05 16.31 7.83
N LYS A 19 7.64 15.18 8.23
CA LYS A 19 9.04 15.10 8.70
C LYS A 19 10.01 14.79 7.56
N GLY A 20 9.58 14.92 6.31
CA GLY A 20 10.38 14.68 5.12
C GLY A 20 10.56 13.20 4.76
N HIS A 21 9.83 12.28 5.40
CA HIS A 21 9.85 10.89 4.98
C HIS A 21 9.17 10.69 3.62
N ARG A 22 9.61 9.71 2.89
CA ARG A 22 9.24 9.45 1.50
C ARG A 22 8.75 8.03 1.31
N VAL A 23 7.92 7.82 0.31
CA VAL A 23 7.57 6.49 -0.18
C VAL A 23 8.75 5.90 -0.95
N ILE A 24 9.05 4.62 -0.71
CA ILE A 24 10.14 3.87 -1.34
C ILE A 24 9.68 2.58 -2.02
N GLU A 25 8.46 2.13 -1.77
CA GLU A 25 7.84 1.03 -2.50
C GLU A 25 6.33 1.27 -2.61
N ILE A 26 5.77 0.92 -3.76
CA ILE A 26 4.33 0.86 -4.00
C ILE A 26 3.99 -0.55 -4.45
N GLY A 27 3.03 -1.18 -3.80
CA GLY A 27 2.41 -2.42 -4.24
C GLY A 27 0.90 -2.21 -4.42
N ALA A 28 0.35 -2.70 -5.52
CA ALA A 28 -1.09 -2.63 -5.74
C ALA A 28 -1.61 -3.79 -6.59
N VAL A 29 -2.88 -4.10 -6.37
CA VAL A 29 -3.63 -5.12 -7.13
C VAL A 29 -4.97 -4.52 -7.54
N ARG A 30 -5.28 -4.60 -8.82
CA ARG A 30 -6.60 -4.25 -9.34
C ARG A 30 -7.54 -5.42 -9.14
N ILE A 31 -8.74 -5.14 -8.66
CA ILE A 31 -9.80 -6.14 -8.47
C ILE A 31 -11.03 -5.66 -9.24
N THR A 32 -11.53 -6.53 -10.10
CA THR A 32 -12.72 -6.27 -10.91
C THR A 32 -13.72 -7.39 -10.65
N ASN A 33 -14.93 -7.04 -10.20
CA ASN A 33 -15.97 -8.01 -9.86
C ASN A 33 -15.45 -9.11 -8.90
N ASP A 34 -14.77 -8.72 -7.83
CA ASP A 34 -14.17 -9.57 -6.80
C ASP A 34 -13.06 -10.54 -7.29
N GLN A 35 -12.57 -10.34 -8.50
CA GLN A 35 -11.47 -11.12 -9.05
C GLN A 35 -10.19 -10.28 -9.11
N PRO A 36 -9.08 -10.75 -8.49
CA PRO A 36 -7.79 -10.10 -8.62
C PRO A 36 -7.28 -10.21 -10.07
N GLY A 37 -6.75 -9.11 -10.58
CA GLY A 37 -6.25 -8.98 -11.94
C GLY A 37 -4.86 -8.36 -11.99
N GLU A 38 -4.73 -7.25 -12.69
CA GLU A 38 -3.46 -6.55 -12.89
C GLU A 38 -2.78 -6.16 -11.58
N VAL A 39 -1.46 -6.24 -11.59
CA VAL A 39 -0.60 -5.93 -10.47
C VAL A 39 0.30 -4.75 -10.83
N PHE A 40 0.45 -3.83 -9.91
CA PHE A 40 1.45 -2.76 -9.96
C PHE A 40 2.45 -2.94 -8.83
N HIS A 41 3.74 -2.85 -9.17
CA HIS A 41 4.81 -2.87 -8.17
C HIS A 41 5.93 -1.95 -8.63
N SER A 42 6.41 -1.09 -7.73
CA SER A 42 7.54 -0.21 -7.99
C SER A 42 8.33 0.04 -6.71
N LEU A 43 9.64 -0.21 -6.78
CA LEU A 43 10.60 0.41 -5.87
C LEU A 43 10.88 1.82 -6.38
N ILE A 44 11.13 2.78 -5.47
CA ILE A 44 11.29 4.20 -5.81
C ILE A 44 12.62 4.71 -5.27
N ASP A 45 13.46 5.23 -6.16
CA ASP A 45 14.65 5.97 -5.74
C ASP A 45 14.25 7.39 -5.32
N ALA A 46 13.98 7.56 -4.03
CA ALA A 46 13.57 8.83 -3.47
C ALA A 46 14.74 9.81 -3.23
N GLY A 47 15.96 9.46 -3.65
CA GLY A 47 17.15 10.30 -3.51
C GLY A 47 17.57 10.57 -2.07
N ARG A 48 17.16 9.71 -1.13
CA ARG A 48 17.48 9.84 0.31
C ARG A 48 18.01 8.53 0.86
N PRO A 49 19.06 8.56 1.69
CA PRO A 49 19.53 7.38 2.40
C PRO A 49 18.42 6.82 3.31
N LEU A 50 18.31 5.51 3.33
CA LEU A 50 17.39 4.82 4.23
C LEU A 50 17.92 4.78 5.65
N LEU A 51 17.05 5.05 6.61
CA LEU A 51 17.36 4.85 8.01
C LEU A 51 17.42 3.35 8.31
N LYS A 52 18.38 2.91 9.11
CA LYS A 52 18.50 1.50 9.56
C LYS A 52 17.20 0.93 10.12
N ARG A 53 16.35 1.79 10.71
CA ARG A 53 15.05 1.40 11.25
C ARG A 53 14.07 1.00 10.15
N ALA A 54 14.01 1.72 9.02
CA ALA A 54 13.16 1.38 7.89
C ALA A 54 13.56 0.01 7.31
N PHE A 55 14.87 -0.21 7.10
CA PHE A 55 15.40 -1.50 6.66
C PHE A 55 14.98 -2.67 7.56
N ARG A 56 14.99 -2.50 8.89
CA ARG A 56 14.57 -3.55 9.83
C ARG A 56 13.09 -3.92 9.70
N ILE A 57 12.26 -3.01 9.23
CA ILE A 57 10.80 -3.21 9.09
C ILE A 57 10.49 -3.84 7.74
N ASN A 58 10.94 -3.22 6.64
CA ASN A 58 10.53 -3.60 5.29
C ASN A 58 11.59 -4.38 4.48
N GLY A 59 12.82 -4.50 5.02
CA GLY A 59 13.90 -5.22 4.35
C GLY A 59 14.44 -4.55 3.09
N ILE A 60 14.05 -3.30 2.81
CA ILE A 60 14.51 -2.54 1.64
C ILE A 60 15.79 -1.79 2.01
N ASN A 61 16.81 -1.90 1.18
CA ASN A 61 18.08 -1.20 1.34
C ASN A 61 18.36 -0.25 0.18
N ASP A 62 19.32 0.66 0.36
CA ASP A 62 19.68 1.65 -0.65
C ASP A 62 20.11 1.04 -1.99
N ALA A 63 20.74 -0.15 -1.95
CA ALA A 63 21.15 -0.82 -3.19
C ALA A 63 19.96 -1.30 -4.02
N MET A 64 18.85 -1.68 -3.36
CA MET A 64 17.62 -2.08 -4.05
C MET A 64 16.90 -0.90 -4.71
N LEU A 65 17.03 0.31 -4.16
CA LEU A 65 16.39 1.51 -4.69
C LEU A 65 17.19 2.17 -5.79
N ARG A 66 18.51 1.97 -5.77
CA ARG A 66 19.43 2.62 -6.70
C ARG A 66 19.14 2.25 -8.15
N GLY A 67 18.91 3.29 -8.97
CA GLY A 67 18.56 3.11 -10.39
C GLY A 67 17.11 2.73 -10.63
N GLY A 68 16.27 2.70 -9.58
CA GLY A 68 14.81 2.62 -9.72
C GLY A 68 14.21 3.91 -10.29
N PRO A 69 12.91 3.88 -10.62
CA PRO A 69 12.21 5.07 -11.10
C PRO A 69 12.24 6.18 -10.05
N SER A 70 12.30 7.41 -10.54
CA SER A 70 12.13 8.60 -9.70
C SER A 70 10.70 8.64 -9.12
N PRO A 71 10.47 9.39 -8.04
CA PRO A 71 9.12 9.56 -7.50
C PRO A 71 8.10 10.05 -8.55
N GLY A 72 8.51 10.98 -9.42
CA GLY A 72 7.63 11.50 -10.47
C GLY A 72 7.19 10.44 -11.47
N GLU A 73 8.09 9.56 -11.89
CA GLU A 73 7.78 8.44 -12.78
C GLU A 73 6.89 7.41 -12.09
N ALA A 74 7.29 6.93 -10.91
CA ALA A 74 6.56 5.92 -10.18
C ALA A 74 5.13 6.35 -9.84
N PHE A 75 4.95 7.58 -9.34
CA PHE A 75 3.61 8.08 -8.99
C PHE A 75 2.75 8.43 -10.20
N ARG A 76 3.32 8.85 -11.33
CA ARG A 76 2.58 9.00 -12.58
C ARG A 76 2.04 7.65 -13.04
N ASP A 77 2.88 6.63 -13.04
CA ASP A 77 2.51 5.29 -13.51
C ASP A 77 1.50 4.64 -12.55
N PHE A 78 1.67 4.81 -11.23
CA PHE A 78 0.70 4.38 -10.24
C PHE A 78 -0.66 5.09 -10.40
N ARG A 79 -0.66 6.40 -10.64
CA ARG A 79 -1.88 7.18 -10.89
C ARG A 79 -2.61 6.69 -12.15
N ASN A 80 -1.88 6.39 -13.21
CA ASN A 80 -2.44 5.81 -14.44
C ASN A 80 -3.01 4.42 -14.17
N PHE A 81 -2.30 3.60 -13.39
CA PHE A 81 -2.80 2.30 -12.94
C PHE A 81 -4.08 2.42 -12.12
N CYS A 82 -4.18 3.37 -11.22
CA CYS A 82 -5.39 3.55 -10.40
C CYS A 82 -6.60 4.06 -11.20
N GLY A 83 -6.38 4.91 -12.21
CA GLY A 83 -7.49 5.53 -12.94
C GLY A 83 -8.49 6.19 -11.99
N ASN A 84 -9.78 5.83 -12.14
CA ASN A 84 -10.89 6.30 -11.31
C ASN A 84 -11.34 5.26 -10.26
N ALA A 85 -10.62 4.16 -10.09
CA ALA A 85 -10.96 3.11 -9.16
C ALA A 85 -11.02 3.61 -7.71
N THR A 86 -11.84 2.97 -6.87
CA THR A 86 -11.77 3.16 -5.42
C THR A 86 -10.49 2.52 -4.89
N LEU A 87 -9.71 3.28 -4.13
CA LEU A 87 -8.48 2.80 -3.50
C LEU A 87 -8.82 2.16 -2.15
N VAL A 88 -8.21 1.03 -1.85
CA VAL A 88 -8.41 0.27 -0.61
C VAL A 88 -7.06 0.01 0.03
N ALA A 89 -6.91 0.35 1.31
CA ALA A 89 -5.69 0.09 2.06
C ALA A 89 -6.00 -0.32 3.52
N HIS A 90 -5.08 -1.06 4.13
CA HIS A 90 -5.19 -1.39 5.55
C HIS A 90 -4.48 -0.32 6.38
N ASN A 91 -5.21 0.37 7.29
CA ASN A 91 -4.80 1.61 7.92
C ASN A 91 -4.65 2.78 6.92
N ALA A 92 -5.58 2.87 5.99
CA ALA A 92 -5.57 3.81 4.87
C ALA A 92 -5.27 5.29 5.19
N PRO A 93 -5.54 5.85 6.39
CA PRO A 93 -5.10 7.22 6.74
C PRO A 93 -3.60 7.44 6.58
N PHE A 94 -2.78 6.43 6.90
CA PHE A 94 -1.33 6.49 6.74
C PHE A 94 -0.94 6.58 5.25
N ASP A 95 -1.37 5.64 4.45
CA ASP A 95 -1.05 5.58 3.02
C ASP A 95 -1.61 6.78 2.25
N LYS A 96 -2.84 7.16 2.58
CA LYS A 96 -3.50 8.32 2.00
C LYS A 96 -2.70 9.60 2.24
N LEU A 97 -2.20 9.80 3.46
CA LEU A 97 -1.40 10.98 3.81
C LEU A 97 -0.11 11.04 2.98
N PHE A 98 0.62 9.93 2.88
CA PHE A 98 1.83 9.85 2.05
C PHE A 98 1.52 10.07 0.57
N LEU A 99 0.48 9.43 0.05
CA LEU A 99 0.08 9.56 -1.35
C LEU A 99 -0.32 10.99 -1.70
N GLN A 100 -1.10 11.66 -0.84
CA GLN A 100 -1.45 13.07 -1.02
C GLN A 100 -0.21 13.97 -1.02
N TYR A 101 0.73 13.70 -0.14
CA TYR A 101 1.96 14.50 -0.02
C TYR A 101 2.87 14.32 -1.23
N GLU A 102 3.06 13.09 -1.70
CA GLU A 102 3.84 12.81 -2.90
C GLU A 102 3.18 13.41 -4.15
N TYR A 103 1.86 13.28 -4.31
CA TYR A 103 1.13 13.87 -5.43
C TYR A 103 1.22 15.40 -5.42
N SER A 104 1.13 16.05 -4.27
CA SER A 104 1.21 17.50 -4.15
C SER A 104 2.54 18.08 -4.65
N ARG A 105 3.63 17.33 -4.58
CA ARG A 105 4.94 17.72 -5.10
C ARG A 105 4.95 17.93 -6.62
N PHE A 106 3.99 17.31 -7.32
CA PHE A 106 3.83 17.43 -8.77
C PHE A 106 2.60 18.24 -9.17
N GLY A 107 1.97 18.94 -8.19
CA GLY A 107 0.75 19.69 -8.44
C GLY A 107 -0.49 18.81 -8.67
N TRP A 108 -0.44 17.54 -8.31
CA TRP A 108 -1.57 16.61 -8.46
C TRP A 108 -2.38 16.52 -7.19
N GLY A 109 -3.71 16.35 -7.35
CA GLY A 109 -4.61 16.00 -6.27
C GLY A 109 -4.95 14.52 -6.27
N LEU A 110 -5.17 13.94 -5.10
CA LEU A 110 -5.76 12.61 -4.96
C LEU A 110 -7.28 12.72 -5.10
N ARG A 111 -7.83 12.24 -6.22
CA ARG A 111 -9.26 12.31 -6.54
C ARG A 111 -10.02 11.03 -6.22
N ASN A 112 -9.30 9.93 -6.09
CA ASN A 112 -9.90 8.62 -5.80
C ASN A 112 -10.54 8.59 -4.41
N ARG A 113 -11.69 7.92 -4.29
CA ARG A 113 -12.22 7.52 -2.98
C ARG A 113 -11.23 6.56 -2.33
N VAL A 114 -11.00 6.71 -1.02
CA VAL A 114 -10.13 5.81 -0.26
C VAL A 114 -10.93 5.14 0.84
N VAL A 115 -10.85 3.81 0.93
CA VAL A 115 -11.52 2.96 1.92
C VAL A 115 -10.47 2.31 2.83
N CYS A 116 -10.78 2.24 4.12
CA CYS A 116 -9.88 1.70 5.13
C CYS A 116 -10.39 0.35 5.66
N THR A 117 -9.71 -0.74 5.33
CA THR A 117 -10.09 -2.08 5.80
C THR A 117 -9.88 -2.27 7.30
N LEU A 118 -8.92 -1.58 7.93
CA LEU A 118 -8.77 -1.59 9.38
C LEU A 118 -10.02 -1.10 10.11
N GLN A 119 -10.62 0.00 9.63
CA GLN A 119 -11.86 0.52 10.22
C GLN A 119 -13.03 -0.44 9.99
N MET A 120 -13.15 -1.01 8.80
CA MET A 120 -14.19 -1.98 8.47
C MET A 120 -14.06 -3.24 9.33
N SER A 121 -12.85 -3.76 9.50
CA SER A 121 -12.59 -4.94 10.33
C SER A 121 -12.98 -4.72 11.78
N ARG A 122 -12.69 -3.55 12.36
CA ARG A 122 -13.08 -3.21 13.72
C ARG A 122 -14.61 -3.17 13.93
N GLN A 123 -15.35 -2.82 12.89
CA GLN A 123 -16.81 -2.75 12.94
C GLN A 123 -17.46 -4.12 12.73
N ARG A 124 -16.87 -4.96 11.87
CA ARG A 124 -17.48 -6.23 11.44
C ARG A 124 -16.97 -7.47 12.18
N LEU A 125 -15.80 -7.39 12.80
CA LEU A 125 -15.10 -8.50 13.46
C LEU A 125 -14.72 -8.11 14.91
N PRO A 126 -15.68 -7.88 15.81
CA PRO A 126 -15.41 -7.29 17.13
C PRO A 126 -14.55 -8.16 18.06
N ASP A 127 -14.47 -9.47 17.82
CA ASP A 127 -13.84 -10.44 18.73
C ASP A 127 -12.39 -10.80 18.38
N LEU A 128 -11.75 -10.07 17.45
CA LEU A 128 -10.36 -10.34 17.13
C LEU A 128 -9.40 -9.80 18.22
N PRO A 129 -8.29 -10.52 18.50
CA PRO A 129 -7.32 -10.11 19.51
C PRO A 129 -6.59 -8.82 19.13
N ASN A 130 -6.48 -8.54 17.85
CA ASN A 130 -6.00 -7.30 17.25
C ASN A 130 -6.45 -7.20 15.79
N TYR A 131 -6.26 -6.03 15.18
CA TYR A 131 -6.70 -5.75 13.80
C TYR A 131 -5.51 -5.50 12.86
N ARG A 132 -4.39 -6.17 13.08
CA ARG A 132 -3.28 -6.16 12.13
C ARG A 132 -3.70 -6.86 10.84
N LEU A 133 -3.14 -6.44 9.72
CA LEU A 133 -3.43 -7.00 8.40
C LEU A 133 -3.36 -8.55 8.39
N GLU A 134 -2.32 -9.11 9.01
CA GLU A 134 -2.12 -10.56 9.11
C GLU A 134 -3.19 -11.25 9.96
N THR A 135 -3.56 -10.65 11.09
CA THR A 135 -4.59 -11.23 11.99
C THR A 135 -5.93 -11.29 11.29
N VAL A 136 -6.32 -10.19 10.64
CA VAL A 136 -7.57 -10.14 9.87
C VAL A 136 -7.52 -11.07 8.67
N GLY A 137 -6.40 -11.10 7.95
CA GLY A 137 -6.20 -12.01 6.81
C GLY A 137 -6.30 -13.49 7.21
N LYS A 138 -5.66 -13.89 8.30
CA LYS A 138 -5.78 -15.26 8.85
C LYS A 138 -7.23 -15.63 9.21
N HIS A 139 -7.95 -14.70 9.83
CA HIS A 139 -9.33 -14.92 10.22
C HIS A 139 -10.24 -15.12 9.01
N LEU A 140 -10.06 -14.34 7.94
CA LEU A 140 -10.92 -14.37 6.76
C LEU A 140 -10.56 -15.47 5.76
N LEU A 141 -9.27 -15.79 5.61
CA LEU A 141 -8.75 -16.65 4.55
C LEU A 141 -8.13 -17.97 5.06
N GLY A 142 -7.94 -18.09 6.37
CA GLY A 142 -7.25 -19.22 6.97
C GLY A 142 -5.73 -19.04 7.07
N GLU A 143 -5.07 -19.94 7.79
CA GLU A 143 -3.61 -19.88 8.08
C GLU A 143 -2.75 -19.93 6.81
N THR A 144 -3.16 -20.70 5.82
CA THR A 144 -2.42 -20.92 4.56
C THR A 144 -2.32 -19.67 3.70
N ALA A 145 -3.21 -18.69 3.90
CA ALA A 145 -3.19 -17.44 3.14
C ALA A 145 -1.92 -16.59 3.37
N LEU A 146 -1.18 -16.87 4.43
CA LEU A 146 0.05 -16.17 4.79
C LEU A 146 1.32 -16.95 4.47
N GLU A 147 1.21 -18.19 3.99
CA GLU A 147 2.36 -18.99 3.60
C GLU A 147 3.10 -18.31 2.43
N ASN A 148 4.44 -18.26 2.55
CA ASN A 148 5.33 -17.66 1.56
C ASN A 148 5.24 -16.13 1.36
N ARG A 149 4.57 -15.39 2.25
CA ARG A 149 4.53 -13.93 2.21
C ARG A 149 5.74 -13.32 2.93
N LYS A 150 6.23 -12.22 2.38
CA LYS A 150 7.15 -11.32 3.09
C LYS A 150 6.32 -10.19 3.71
N THR A 151 6.11 -10.24 5.01
CA THR A 151 5.46 -9.16 5.76
C THR A 151 6.21 -7.84 5.56
N HIS A 152 5.47 -6.73 5.52
CA HIS A 152 6.01 -5.39 5.24
C HIS A 152 6.71 -5.28 3.87
N ARG A 153 6.11 -5.90 2.87
CA ARG A 153 6.39 -5.66 1.46
C ARG A 153 5.09 -5.25 0.79
N ALA A 154 5.09 -4.07 0.21
CA ALA A 154 3.89 -3.38 -0.27
C ALA A 154 2.99 -4.26 -1.16
N LEU A 155 3.56 -5.03 -2.08
CA LEU A 155 2.77 -5.89 -2.96
C LEU A 155 2.12 -7.05 -2.23
N ASP A 156 2.82 -7.69 -1.29
CA ASP A 156 2.28 -8.82 -0.53
C ASP A 156 1.17 -8.35 0.42
N ASP A 157 1.31 -7.18 1.01
CA ASP A 157 0.33 -6.56 1.87
C ASP A 157 -0.89 -6.05 1.09
N ALA A 158 -0.68 -5.47 -0.10
CA ALA A 158 -1.76 -5.10 -1.00
C ALA A 158 -2.62 -6.31 -1.45
N ARG A 159 -2.01 -7.45 -1.71
CA ARG A 159 -2.73 -8.69 -2.09
C ARG A 159 -3.64 -9.24 -0.99
N LEU A 160 -3.31 -9.01 0.28
CA LEU A 160 -4.14 -9.45 1.40
C LEU A 160 -5.30 -8.49 1.70
N THR A 161 -5.14 -7.22 1.38
CA THR A 161 -6.08 -6.15 1.71
C THR A 161 -7.49 -6.33 1.09
N PRO A 162 -7.67 -6.79 -0.17
CA PRO A 162 -8.98 -6.90 -0.80
C PRO A 162 -9.94 -7.85 -0.11
N HIS A 163 -9.44 -8.92 0.47
CA HIS A 163 -10.25 -9.93 1.16
C HIS A 163 -10.88 -9.41 2.45
N GLN A 164 -10.54 -8.17 2.84
CA GLN A 164 -11.05 -7.51 4.03
C GLN A 164 -12.06 -6.39 3.70
N ALA A 165 -12.23 -6.07 2.43
CA ALA A 165 -13.15 -5.03 1.94
C ALA A 165 -14.50 -5.63 1.53
#